data_f7f7c0221c26e4894ba7088c99dcb918
#
_entry.id   f7f7c0221c26e4894ba7088c99dcb918
#
_cell.length_a   1.000
_cell.length_b   1.000
_cell.length_c   1.000
_cell.angle_alpha   90.00
_cell.angle_beta   90.00
_cell.angle_gamma   90.00
#
_symmetry.space_group_name_H-M   'P 1'
#
loop_
_entity.id
_entity.type
_entity.pdbx_description
1 polymer ?
#
loop_
_entity_poly.entity_id
_entity_poly.type
_entity_poly.pdbx_seq_one_letter_code
_entity_poly.pdbx_strand_id
1 'polypeptide(L)'
;MRHIILATMLILVVLSLSLPVGATDATFIKSKTDDGSVLILGNGSVWEVVAKHRNESKEWSLGDRITVPDSKDCLFNISHGEAVDAQPLQTNPQQEYRR
;
A
#
# COMPACT_ATOMS: atom_id res chain seq x y z
N MET A 1 -13.85 -37.17 -25.00
CA MET A 1 -13.99 -36.00 -25.21
C MET A 1 -14.38 -35.16 -24.14
N ARG A 2 -15.20 -35.45 -23.37
CA ARG A 2 -15.59 -34.64 -22.37
C ARG A 2 -14.58 -34.45 -21.35
N HIS A 3 -13.67 -35.22 -21.16
CA HIS A 3 -12.78 -35.06 -20.09
C HIS A 3 -11.94 -33.87 -20.26
N ILE A 4 -11.77 -33.39 -21.38
CA ILE A 4 -11.00 -32.28 -21.58
C ILE A 4 -11.44 -31.12 -20.84
N ILE A 5 -12.66 -30.99 -20.73
CA ILE A 5 -13.20 -29.90 -20.03
C ILE A 5 -12.84 -29.87 -18.60
N LEU A 6 -12.76 -30.96 -18.02
CA LEU A 6 -12.43 -31.00 -16.64
C LEU A 6 -11.08 -30.46 -16.37
N ALA A 7 -10.19 -30.77 -17.19
CA ALA A 7 -8.85 -30.32 -16.97
C ALA A 7 -8.81 -28.83 -16.97
N THR A 8 -9.56 -28.27 -17.78
CA THR A 8 -9.56 -26.86 -17.86
C THR A 8 -9.98 -26.22 -16.59
N MET A 9 -10.93 -26.79 -15.98
CA MET A 9 -11.37 -26.21 -14.79
C MET A 9 -10.35 -26.23 -13.74
N LEU A 10 -9.60 -27.23 -13.67
CA LEU A 10 -8.63 -27.30 -12.67
C LEU A 10 -7.67 -26.17 -12.76
N ILE A 11 -7.31 -25.85 -13.91
CA ILE A 11 -6.36 -24.80 -14.09
C ILE A 11 -6.85 -23.51 -13.54
N LEU A 12 -8.06 -23.23 -13.74
CA LEU A 12 -8.62 -22.03 -13.23
C LEU A 12 -8.52 -21.95 -11.75
N VAL A 13 -8.78 -22.98 -11.13
CA VAL A 13 -8.77 -23.00 -9.72
C VAL A 13 -7.39 -22.66 -9.23
N VAL A 14 -6.42 -23.20 -9.84
CA VAL A 14 -5.12 -22.96 -9.40
C VAL A 14 -4.78 -21.51 -9.49
N LEU A 15 -5.17 -20.89 -10.50
CA LEU A 15 -4.89 -19.51 -10.63
C LEU A 15 -5.48 -18.73 -9.51
N SER A 16 -6.63 -19.01 -9.18
CA SER A 16 -7.26 -18.25 -8.17
C SER A 16 -6.53 -18.40 -6.88
N LEU A 17 -5.96 -19.47 -6.65
CA LEU A 17 -5.29 -19.65 -5.44
C LEU A 17 -4.09 -18.81 -5.32
N SER A 18 -3.43 -18.62 -6.35
CA SER A 18 -2.23 -17.91 -6.21
C SER A 18 -2.40 -16.47 -5.95
N LEU A 19 -3.47 -15.92 -6.29
CA LEU A 19 -3.64 -14.60 -6.02
C LEU A 19 -3.62 -14.11 -4.69
N PRO A 20 -4.35 -14.58 -3.90
CA PRO A 20 -4.56 -14.03 -2.63
C PRO A 20 -3.36 -13.89 -1.82
N VAL A 21 -2.46 -14.59 -2.15
CA VAL A 21 -1.42 -14.56 -1.37
C VAL A 21 -0.86 -13.30 -1.13
N GLY A 22 -1.06 -12.40 -1.79
CA GLY A 22 -0.49 -11.21 -1.61
C GLY A 22 -0.32 -10.78 -0.31
N ALA A 23 -1.09 -10.91 0.41
CA ALA A 23 -0.90 -10.55 1.67
C ALA A 23 -0.44 -9.22 2.03
N THR A 24 -0.02 -8.40 1.28
CA THR A 24 0.35 -7.12 1.74
C THR A 24 -0.86 -6.26 1.73
N ASP A 25 -0.96 -5.33 2.57
CA ASP A 25 -2.07 -4.46 2.62
C ASP A 25 -2.03 -3.49 1.47
N ALA A 26 -3.06 -3.42 0.70
CA ALA A 26 -3.14 -2.48 -0.39
C ALA A 26 -4.18 -1.44 -0.04
N THR A 27 -3.86 -0.21 -0.27
CA THR A 27 -4.77 0.86 0.03
C THR A 27 -4.58 1.97 -1.02
N PHE A 28 -4.88 3.19 -0.70
CA PHE A 28 -4.72 4.28 -1.66
C PHE A 28 -4.42 5.56 -0.91
N ILE A 29 -3.98 6.59 -1.59
CA ILE A 29 -3.69 7.84 -0.96
C ILE A 29 -4.98 8.60 -0.80
N LYS A 30 -5.35 8.88 0.44
CA LYS A 30 -6.56 9.58 0.72
C LYS A 30 -6.30 11.06 0.80
N SER A 31 -5.14 11.45 1.31
CA SER A 31 -4.81 12.85 1.45
C SER A 31 -3.31 12.96 1.54
N LYS A 32 -2.77 14.09 1.23
CA LYS A 32 -1.35 14.30 1.37
C LYS A 32 -1.05 15.76 1.46
N THR A 33 0.12 16.09 2.02
CA THR A 33 0.52 17.48 2.11
C THR A 33 1.10 17.89 0.77
N ASP A 34 1.11 19.17 0.49
CA ASP A 34 1.59 19.65 -0.78
C ASP A 34 3.03 19.30 -1.04
N ASP A 35 3.84 19.26 -0.03
CA ASP A 35 5.25 18.97 -0.23
C ASP A 35 5.56 17.49 -0.19
N GLY A 36 4.56 16.64 -0.06
CA GLY A 36 4.80 15.22 -0.05
C GLY A 36 5.33 14.66 1.25
N SER A 37 5.37 15.46 2.31
CA SER A 37 5.96 14.99 3.54
C SER A 37 5.05 14.06 4.35
N VAL A 38 3.76 14.21 4.23
CA VAL A 38 2.84 13.37 4.97
C VAL A 38 1.77 12.82 4.06
N LEU A 39 1.51 11.53 4.20
CA LEU A 39 0.48 10.89 3.40
C LEU A 39 -0.50 10.22 4.34
N ILE A 40 -1.78 10.35 4.06
CA ILE A 40 -2.80 9.68 4.82
C ILE A 40 -3.42 8.68 3.88
N LEU A 41 -3.41 7.44 4.28
CA LEU A 41 -3.89 6.38 3.41
C LEU A 41 -5.34 6.03 3.70
N GLY A 42 -5.96 5.36 2.76
CA GLY A 42 -7.36 5.01 2.89
C GLY A 42 -7.69 4.17 4.09
N ASN A 43 -6.74 3.46 4.62
CA ASN A 43 -6.97 2.66 5.80
C ASN A 43 -6.83 3.47 7.09
N GLY A 44 -6.62 4.76 6.97
CA GLY A 44 -6.50 5.62 8.13
C GLY A 44 -5.11 5.83 8.66
N SER A 45 -4.14 5.14 8.12
CA SER A 45 -2.78 5.29 8.64
C SER A 45 -2.15 6.57 8.11
N VAL A 46 -1.28 7.14 8.88
CA VAL A 46 -0.61 8.37 8.53
C VAL A 46 0.87 8.12 8.47
N TRP A 47 1.50 8.56 7.40
CA TRP A 47 2.90 8.26 7.17
C TRP A 47 3.70 9.51 6.89
N GLU A 48 4.94 9.53 7.38
CA GLU A 48 5.81 10.63 7.10
C GLU A 48 6.88 10.15 6.14
N VAL A 49 7.07 10.82 5.04
CA VAL A 49 8.04 10.43 4.04
C VAL A 49 9.37 11.09 4.38
N VAL A 50 10.46 10.35 4.30
CA VAL A 50 11.75 10.90 4.63
C VAL A 50 12.07 12.03 3.67
N ALA A 51 12.79 13.00 4.17
CA ALA A 51 13.05 14.20 3.39
C ALA A 51 13.61 13.96 2.01
N LYS A 52 14.52 13.05 1.87
CA LYS A 52 15.12 12.83 0.57
C LYS A 52 14.19 12.25 -0.47
N HIS A 53 13.06 11.73 -0.07
CA HIS A 53 12.13 11.16 -1.03
C HIS A 53 10.88 12.02 -1.24
N ARG A 54 10.84 13.19 -0.66
CA ARG A 54 9.65 14.01 -0.80
C ARG A 54 9.44 14.56 -2.20
N ASN A 55 10.51 14.59 -2.98
CA ASN A 55 10.34 15.05 -4.35
C ASN A 55 9.51 14.03 -5.11
N GLU A 56 9.64 12.77 -4.78
CA GLU A 56 8.86 11.76 -5.45
C GLU A 56 7.43 11.78 -4.94
N SER A 57 7.25 11.78 -3.64
CA SER A 57 5.90 11.68 -3.12
C SER A 57 5.05 12.91 -3.40
N LYS A 58 5.68 14.06 -3.56
CA LYS A 58 4.85 15.21 -3.82
C LYS A 58 4.20 15.14 -5.19
N GLU A 59 4.73 14.30 -6.09
CA GLU A 59 4.13 14.17 -7.39
C GLU A 59 3.05 13.08 -7.41
N TRP A 60 2.90 12.38 -6.33
CA TRP A 60 1.89 11.34 -6.27
C TRP A 60 0.50 11.97 -6.18
N SER A 61 -0.51 11.25 -6.59
CA SER A 61 -1.85 11.79 -6.63
C SER A 61 -2.80 11.09 -5.70
N LEU A 62 -3.82 11.78 -5.30
CA LEU A 62 -4.82 11.17 -4.47
C LEU A 62 -5.44 10.02 -5.25
N GLY A 63 -5.68 8.94 -4.61
CA GLY A 63 -6.23 7.78 -5.29
C GLY A 63 -5.19 6.80 -5.78
N ASP A 64 -3.91 7.18 -5.79
CA ASP A 64 -2.87 6.26 -6.24
C ASP A 64 -2.87 5.06 -5.32
N ARG A 65 -2.62 3.90 -5.88
CA ARG A 65 -2.65 2.68 -5.10
C ARG A 65 -1.35 2.45 -4.38
N ILE A 66 -1.41 2.20 -3.11
CA ILE A 66 -0.24 2.06 -2.26
C ILE A 66 -0.22 0.71 -1.59
N THR A 67 0.95 0.11 -1.52
CA THR A 67 1.13 -1.12 -0.80
C THR A 67 2.10 -0.85 0.33
N VAL A 68 1.79 -1.36 1.50
CA VAL A 68 2.64 -1.18 2.64
C VAL A 68 3.28 -2.52 2.95
N PRO A 69 4.60 -2.63 2.83
CA PRO A 69 5.25 -3.91 3.09
C PRO A 69 5.26 -4.21 4.59
N ASP A 70 5.49 -5.44 4.92
CA ASP A 70 5.51 -5.84 6.31
C ASP A 70 6.52 -5.09 7.13
N SER A 71 7.60 -4.66 6.55
CA SER A 71 8.62 -3.95 7.31
C SER A 71 8.13 -2.59 7.75
N LYS A 72 7.11 -2.07 7.10
CA LYS A 72 6.56 -0.79 7.44
C LYS A 72 7.56 0.35 7.51
N ASP A 73 8.54 0.31 6.66
CA ASP A 73 9.51 1.40 6.59
C ASP A 73 9.54 2.06 5.23
N CYS A 74 8.61 1.69 4.36
CA CYS A 74 8.52 2.35 3.07
C CYS A 74 7.11 2.18 2.54
N LEU A 75 6.79 2.91 1.51
CA LEU A 75 5.50 2.80 0.85
C LEU A 75 5.77 2.63 -0.64
N PHE A 76 5.08 1.70 -1.25
CA PHE A 76 5.25 1.48 -2.66
C PHE A 76 4.01 1.97 -3.39
N ASN A 77 4.19 2.88 -4.33
CA ASN A 77 3.08 3.40 -5.11
C ASN A 77 2.94 2.55 -6.36
N ILE A 78 1.94 1.71 -6.39
CA ILE A 78 1.75 0.81 -7.50
C ILE A 78 1.41 1.59 -8.76
N SER A 79 0.66 2.64 -8.62
CA SER A 79 0.25 3.42 -9.78
C SER A 79 1.42 4.09 -10.47
N HIS A 80 2.42 4.53 -9.71
CA HIS A 80 3.58 5.16 -10.28
C HIS A 80 4.75 4.20 -10.45
N GLY A 81 4.73 3.07 -9.82
CA GLY A 81 5.84 2.15 -9.92
C GLY A 81 7.06 2.59 -9.16
N GLU A 82 6.89 3.28 -8.06
CA GLU A 82 8.04 3.70 -7.28
C GLU A 82 7.80 3.64 -5.79
N ALA A 83 8.84 3.63 -5.02
CA ALA A 83 8.73 3.50 -3.59
C ALA A 83 9.44 4.64 -2.90
N VAL A 84 8.99 5.00 -1.71
CA VAL A 84 9.66 6.02 -0.93
C VAL A 84 9.83 5.49 0.48
N ASP A 85 10.89 5.87 1.14
CA ASP A 85 11.10 5.49 2.52
C ASP A 85 10.19 6.37 3.35
N ALA A 86 9.50 5.76 4.29
CA ALA A 86 8.56 6.48 5.11
C ALA A 86 8.35 5.72 6.41
N GLN A 87 7.79 6.36 7.38
CA GLN A 87 7.52 5.68 8.62
C GLN A 87 6.16 6.10 9.13
N PRO A 88 5.49 5.22 9.83
CA PRO A 88 4.16 5.55 10.31
C PRO A 88 4.27 6.60 11.39
N LEU A 89 3.40 7.57 11.33
CA LEU A 89 3.38 8.56 12.35
C LEU A 89 2.54 8.02 13.48
N GLN A 90 3.09 8.04 14.66
CA GLN A 90 2.41 7.48 15.72
C GLN A 90 1.54 8.42 16.28
N THR A 91 0.49 8.63 15.88
CA THR A 91 -0.37 9.60 16.44
C THR A 91 -1.26 8.97 17.38
N ASN A 92 -0.87 8.08 18.12
CA ASN A 92 -1.70 7.41 19.00
C ASN A 92 -2.11 8.26 20.11
N PRO A 93 -3.24 8.75 20.15
CA PRO A 93 -3.69 9.61 21.17
C PRO A 93 -3.68 8.98 22.49
N GLN A 94 -3.89 7.75 22.57
CA GLN A 94 -3.92 7.13 23.77
C GLN A 94 -2.62 7.25 24.40
N GLN A 95 -1.60 7.23 23.73
CA GLN A 95 -0.43 7.33 24.33
C GLN A 95 -0.27 8.61 24.88
N GLU A 96 -0.73 9.54 24.23
CA GLU A 96 -0.61 10.77 24.69
C GLU A 96 -1.29 11.00 25.85
N TYR A 97 -2.38 10.47 26.09
CA TYR A 97 -2.99 10.74 27.21
C TYR A 97 -2.65 10.02 28.25
N ARG A 98 -2.02 9.15 28.08
CA ARG A 98 -1.76 8.42 29.06
C ARG A 98 -0.82 9.05 29.72
N ARG A 99 -0.60 9.81 29.87
CA ARG A 99 0.32 10.37 30.47
C ARG A 99 0.06 10.99 31.20
#